data_c88411b564888bb8c2edfb51ad6b4f4f
#
_entry.id   c88411b564888bb8c2edfb51ad6b4f4f
#
_cell.length_a   1.000
_cell.length_b   1.000
_cell.length_c   1.000
_cell.angle_alpha   90.00
_cell.angle_beta   90.00
_cell.angle_gamma   90.00
#
_symmetry.space_group_name_H-M   'P 1'
#
loop_
_entity.id
_entity.type
_entity.pdbx_description
1 polymer ?
#
loop_
_entity_poly.entity_id
_entity_poly.type
_entity_poly.pdbx_seq_one_letter_code
_entity_poly.pdbx_strand_id
1 'polypeptide(L)'
;MKKVKYALITFALTVQLFLPSCDNREDYFININKAPILSLVKNGLELKGSTLSDSLKIGEPYLLHYFIIDEEKISIRVIQEKKENLVEIGSEIVTFTGVGDGQNHVTLLAEDSFGASAEFSISFTVFRNIAPVASFIVKKIGVSSPFEYEVDATASYDKDAKFNGKIVEYEYTLNNYTFSTTLSKIRYIFGSAGQKLIKVRVKDNSGDWSDIASQYVVLD
;
A
#
# COMPACT_ATOMS: atom_id res chain seq x y z
N MET A 1 12.68 8.16 24.88
CA MET A 1 13.35 9.21 24.08
C MET A 1 14.83 8.88 23.97
N LYS A 2 15.29 8.30 22.85
CA LYS A 2 16.72 8.05 22.60
C LYS A 2 17.24 9.17 21.68
N LYS A 3 18.13 9.98 22.20
CA LYS A 3 18.83 11.02 21.44
C LYS A 3 19.86 10.37 20.53
N VAL A 4 19.70 10.53 19.21
CA VAL A 4 20.72 10.17 18.21
C VAL A 4 21.78 11.27 18.24
N LYS A 5 23.02 10.92 18.61
CA LYS A 5 24.18 11.81 18.54
C LYS A 5 24.76 11.72 17.13
N TYR A 6 24.75 12.80 16.41
CA TYR A 6 25.51 12.93 15.16
C TYR A 6 26.98 13.12 15.51
N ALA A 7 27.84 12.23 15.02
CA ALA A 7 29.29 12.38 15.10
C ALA A 7 29.75 13.23 13.91
N LEU A 8 30.20 14.44 14.21
CA LEU A 8 30.92 15.30 13.24
C LEU A 8 32.32 14.71 13.06
N ILE A 9 32.62 14.17 11.90
CA ILE A 9 33.99 13.78 11.53
C ILE A 9 34.64 15.00 10.88
N THR A 10 35.45 15.70 11.67
CA THR A 10 36.30 16.80 11.20
C THR A 10 37.56 16.19 10.57
N PHE A 11 37.67 16.28 9.24
CA PHE A 11 38.92 15.95 8.54
C PHE A 11 39.81 17.17 8.58
N ALA A 12 40.87 17.13 9.43
CA ALA A 12 41.91 18.13 9.42
C ALA A 12 42.87 17.85 8.25
N LEU A 13 42.80 18.70 7.21
CA LEU A 13 43.76 18.69 6.12
C LEU A 13 44.98 19.51 6.50
N THR A 14 46.11 18.87 6.80
CA THR A 14 47.40 19.53 6.95
C THR A 14 47.93 19.92 5.58
N VAL A 15 47.87 21.22 5.27
CA VAL A 15 48.50 21.80 4.09
C VAL A 15 49.99 21.95 4.32
N GLN A 16 50.85 21.17 3.67
CA GLN A 16 52.28 21.43 3.53
C GLN A 16 52.48 22.40 2.40
N LEU A 17 52.89 23.61 2.73
CA LEU A 17 53.35 24.64 1.80
C LEU A 17 54.69 24.25 1.18
N PHE A 18 54.72 23.88 -0.07
CA PHE A 18 55.89 23.95 -0.93
C PHE A 18 55.68 25.07 -1.94
N LEU A 19 56.49 26.11 -1.85
CA LEU A 19 56.73 27.12 -2.88
C LEU A 19 58.04 26.75 -3.55
N PRO A 20 58.32 27.19 -4.77
CA PRO A 20 57.58 27.72 -5.89
C PRO A 20 58.03 27.20 -7.26
N SER A 21 57.22 27.26 -8.22
CA SER A 21 57.64 27.48 -9.61
C SER A 21 56.51 28.19 -10.34
N CYS A 22 56.76 29.37 -10.83
CA CYS A 22 55.89 30.06 -11.77
C CYS A 22 55.71 29.19 -13.02
N ASP A 23 54.68 28.38 -13.01
CA ASP A 23 54.14 27.80 -14.22
C ASP A 23 52.71 28.34 -14.31
N ASN A 24 52.43 29.17 -15.31
CA ASN A 24 51.11 29.71 -15.62
C ASN A 24 50.19 28.54 -16.09
N ARG A 25 49.93 27.60 -15.20
CA ARG A 25 48.80 26.71 -15.33
C ARG A 25 47.67 27.37 -14.58
N GLU A 26 46.76 27.96 -15.30
CA GLU A 26 45.40 28.18 -14.81
C GLU A 26 44.92 26.82 -14.39
N ASP A 27 44.96 26.52 -13.09
CA ASP A 27 44.27 25.38 -12.52
C ASP A 27 42.77 25.64 -12.76
N TYR A 28 42.28 25.15 -13.89
CA TYR A 28 40.85 25.02 -14.10
C TYR A 28 40.36 24.04 -13.06
N PHE A 29 39.85 24.59 -11.96
CA PHE A 29 38.99 23.82 -11.09
C PHE A 29 37.78 23.43 -11.91
N ILE A 30 37.83 22.22 -12.46
CA ILE A 30 36.65 21.59 -13.06
C ILE A 30 35.76 21.30 -11.88
N ASN A 31 34.85 22.23 -11.59
CA ASN A 31 33.77 21.98 -10.64
C ASN A 31 32.88 20.93 -11.32
N ILE A 32 33.13 19.64 -10.98
CA ILE A 32 32.33 18.53 -11.48
C ILE A 32 31.03 18.59 -10.69
N ASN A 33 30.03 19.24 -11.31
CA ASN A 33 28.67 19.19 -10.78
C ASN A 33 28.23 17.71 -10.64
N LYS A 34 27.79 17.33 -9.46
CA LYS A 34 27.27 15.99 -9.17
C LYS A 34 25.76 16.04 -9.18
N ALA A 35 25.13 15.05 -9.78
CA ALA A 35 23.68 14.92 -9.72
C ALA A 35 23.20 14.78 -8.27
N PRO A 36 22.03 15.35 -7.93
CA PRO A 36 21.42 15.17 -6.64
C PRO A 36 21.18 13.69 -6.31
N ILE A 37 21.14 13.35 -5.03
CA ILE A 37 20.75 12.02 -4.58
C ILE A 37 19.28 12.09 -4.16
N LEU A 38 18.42 11.40 -4.90
CA LEU A 38 16.99 11.27 -4.59
C LEU A 38 16.71 9.90 -3.96
N SER A 39 16.30 9.88 -2.71
CA SER A 39 15.90 8.68 -1.98
C SER A 39 14.42 8.74 -1.64
N LEU A 40 13.71 7.60 -1.76
CA LEU A 40 12.33 7.44 -1.33
C LEU A 40 12.23 6.48 -0.14
N VAL A 41 11.28 6.77 0.75
CA VAL A 41 11.01 5.96 1.94
C VAL A 41 9.53 5.60 1.99
N LYS A 42 9.24 4.30 2.13
CA LYS A 42 7.91 3.76 2.35
C LYS A 42 7.85 3.06 3.71
N ASN A 43 6.88 3.43 4.55
CA ASN A 43 6.70 2.82 5.89
C ASN A 43 7.97 2.80 6.75
N GLY A 44 8.80 3.86 6.66
CA GLY A 44 10.05 3.98 7.40
C GLY A 44 11.24 3.20 6.82
N LEU A 45 11.08 2.55 5.67
CA LEU A 45 12.14 1.81 4.98
C LEU A 45 12.53 2.53 3.69
N GLU A 46 13.83 2.78 3.52
CA GLU A 46 14.38 3.35 2.29
C GLU A 46 14.26 2.34 1.14
N LEU A 47 13.73 2.80 0.00
CA LEU A 47 13.57 2.01 -1.20
C LEU A 47 14.93 1.93 -1.91
N LYS A 48 15.38 0.72 -2.16
CA LYS A 48 16.66 0.48 -2.86
C LYS A 48 16.47 0.63 -4.37
N GLY A 49 17.42 1.34 -5.01
CA GLY A 49 17.40 1.58 -6.45
C GLY A 49 16.57 2.79 -6.84
N SER A 50 16.23 2.88 -8.12
CA SER A 50 15.54 4.02 -8.74
C SER A 50 14.15 3.66 -9.28
N THR A 51 13.59 2.52 -8.88
CA THR A 51 12.29 2.05 -9.36
C THR A 51 11.45 1.43 -8.24
N LEU A 52 10.14 1.64 -8.30
CA LEU A 52 9.13 1.01 -7.44
C LEU A 52 7.98 0.50 -8.31
N SER A 53 7.49 -0.71 -8.04
CA SER A 53 6.23 -1.21 -8.58
C SER A 53 5.29 -1.53 -7.43
N ASP A 54 4.06 -0.99 -7.46
CA ASP A 54 3.07 -1.20 -6.41
C ASP A 54 1.64 -1.11 -6.97
N SER A 55 0.65 -1.35 -6.11
CA SER A 55 -0.76 -1.16 -6.41
C SER A 55 -1.32 0.06 -5.67
N LEU A 56 -2.25 0.76 -6.32
CA LEU A 56 -2.90 1.95 -5.79
C LEU A 56 -4.41 1.83 -5.96
N LYS A 57 -5.13 1.83 -4.85
CA LYS A 57 -6.60 1.80 -4.88
C LYS A 57 -7.14 3.18 -5.21
N ILE A 58 -8.16 3.23 -6.08
CA ILE A 58 -8.82 4.49 -6.46
C ILE A 58 -9.38 5.20 -5.22
N GLY A 59 -9.08 6.49 -5.11
CA GLY A 59 -9.54 7.36 -4.04
C GLY A 59 -8.77 7.25 -2.74
N GLU A 60 -7.83 6.29 -2.60
CA GLU A 60 -6.96 6.20 -1.44
C GLU A 60 -5.62 6.88 -1.71
N PRO A 61 -5.12 7.74 -0.79
CA PRO A 61 -3.82 8.37 -0.94
C PRO A 61 -2.70 7.36 -0.67
N TYR A 62 -1.71 7.33 -1.54
CA TYR A 62 -0.48 6.58 -1.39
C TYR A 62 0.67 7.56 -1.11
N LEU A 63 1.30 7.42 0.04
CA LEU A 63 2.27 8.38 0.58
C LEU A 63 3.68 7.81 0.49
N LEU A 64 4.62 8.58 -0.08
CA LEU A 64 6.05 8.32 -0.04
C LEU A 64 6.76 9.53 0.55
N HIS A 65 7.64 9.29 1.50
CA HIS A 65 8.60 10.31 1.91
C HIS A 65 9.76 10.33 0.93
N TYR A 66 10.28 11.52 0.63
CA TYR A 66 11.47 11.68 -0.18
C TYR A 66 12.51 12.54 0.53
N PHE A 67 13.76 12.26 0.20
CA PHE A 67 14.91 13.04 0.66
C PHE A 67 15.77 13.35 -0.54
N ILE A 68 16.25 14.59 -0.61
CA ILE A 68 17.18 15.02 -1.65
C ILE A 68 18.43 15.55 -0.95
N ILE A 69 19.58 15.05 -1.36
CA ILE A 69 20.89 15.50 -0.87
C ILE A 69 21.65 16.10 -2.05
N ASP A 70 21.99 17.38 -1.92
CA ASP A 70 22.82 18.12 -2.85
C ASP A 70 23.45 19.32 -2.16
N GLU A 71 24.49 19.88 -2.76
CA GLU A 71 25.14 21.13 -2.33
C GLU A 71 24.47 22.36 -2.97
N GLU A 72 23.62 22.16 -3.99
CA GLU A 72 23.00 23.18 -4.80
C GLU A 72 21.49 23.31 -4.51
N LYS A 73 20.89 24.35 -5.10
CA LYS A 73 19.44 24.53 -5.04
C LYS A 73 18.73 23.53 -5.95
N ILE A 74 17.85 22.74 -5.36
CA ILE A 74 17.12 21.68 -6.05
C ILE A 74 15.70 22.12 -6.43
N SER A 75 15.26 21.74 -7.62
CA SER A 75 13.85 21.68 -8.00
C SER A 75 13.40 20.22 -8.09
N ILE A 76 12.19 19.93 -7.59
CA ILE A 76 11.55 18.64 -7.77
C ILE A 76 10.31 18.79 -8.63
N ARG A 77 10.12 17.88 -9.58
CA ARG A 77 8.94 17.84 -10.46
C ARG A 77 8.49 16.41 -10.71
N VAL A 78 7.24 16.27 -11.12
CA VAL A 78 6.62 14.99 -11.46
C VAL A 78 6.38 14.94 -12.96
N ILE A 79 6.79 13.83 -13.57
CA ILE A 79 6.44 13.45 -14.94
C ILE A 79 5.51 12.25 -14.85
N GLN A 80 4.30 12.33 -15.43
CA GLN A 80 3.34 11.24 -15.40
C GLN A 80 2.72 11.01 -16.77
N GLU A 81 2.45 9.74 -17.10
CA GLU A 81 1.77 9.37 -18.36
C GLU A 81 0.28 9.70 -18.32
N LYS A 82 -0.39 9.38 -17.20
CA LYS A 82 -1.82 9.61 -17.00
C LYS A 82 -2.05 10.80 -16.08
N LYS A 83 -2.46 11.92 -16.66
CA LYS A 83 -2.71 13.16 -15.91
C LYS A 83 -3.96 13.15 -15.05
N GLU A 84 -4.88 12.20 -15.25
CA GLU A 84 -6.06 12.03 -14.41
C GLU A 84 -5.74 11.57 -12.98
N ASN A 85 -4.60 10.91 -12.77
CA ASN A 85 -4.15 10.58 -11.43
C ASN A 85 -3.46 11.77 -10.78
N LEU A 86 -3.89 12.11 -9.58
CA LEU A 86 -3.38 13.28 -8.87
C LEU A 86 -2.05 12.97 -8.21
N VAL A 87 -1.08 13.87 -8.39
CA VAL A 87 0.21 13.81 -7.70
C VAL A 87 0.47 15.17 -7.06
N GLU A 88 0.63 15.16 -5.75
CA GLU A 88 0.91 16.36 -4.95
C GLU A 88 2.29 16.24 -4.31
N ILE A 89 3.12 17.28 -4.49
CA ILE A 89 4.46 17.36 -3.91
C ILE A 89 4.42 18.31 -2.73
N GLY A 90 4.61 17.77 -1.53
CA GLY A 90 4.87 18.53 -0.32
C GLY A 90 6.37 18.75 -0.09
N SER A 91 6.76 19.24 1.09
CA SER A 91 8.16 19.50 1.43
C SER A 91 9.03 18.24 1.60
N GLU A 92 8.43 17.13 2.04
CA GLU A 92 9.11 15.86 2.32
C GLU A 92 8.27 14.64 1.92
N ILE A 93 7.06 14.87 1.40
CA ILE A 93 6.11 13.83 1.05
C ILE A 93 5.58 14.08 -0.34
N VAL A 94 5.54 13.03 -1.14
CA VAL A 94 4.76 12.99 -2.37
C VAL A 94 3.56 12.08 -2.16
N THR A 95 2.38 12.60 -2.54
CA THR A 95 1.10 11.90 -2.41
C THR A 95 0.58 11.57 -3.80
N PHE A 96 0.24 10.30 -4.02
CA PHE A 96 -0.38 9.81 -5.25
C PHE A 96 -1.82 9.41 -4.94
N THR A 97 -2.77 9.87 -5.76
CA THR A 97 -4.18 9.46 -5.66
C THR A 97 -4.65 8.93 -7.01
N GLY A 98 -4.97 7.65 -7.07
CA GLY A 98 -5.48 7.01 -8.29
C GLY A 98 -6.90 7.47 -8.60
N VAL A 99 -7.14 7.89 -9.82
CA VAL A 99 -8.47 8.30 -10.32
C VAL A 99 -8.95 7.36 -11.41
N GLY A 100 -8.06 6.93 -12.31
CA GLY A 100 -8.37 6.01 -13.42
C GLY A 100 -7.72 4.63 -13.26
N ASP A 101 -8.46 3.57 -13.58
CA ASP A 101 -7.99 2.18 -13.54
C ASP A 101 -6.82 1.92 -14.50
N GLY A 102 -5.98 0.94 -14.17
CA GLY A 102 -4.94 0.38 -15.03
C GLY A 102 -3.53 0.80 -14.67
N GLN A 103 -2.59 0.58 -15.59
CA GLN A 103 -1.17 0.92 -15.37
C GLN A 103 -0.95 2.43 -15.46
N ASN A 104 -0.15 2.95 -14.55
CA ASN A 104 0.30 4.34 -14.54
C ASN A 104 1.78 4.39 -14.19
N HIS A 105 2.56 5.19 -14.93
CA HIS A 105 3.96 5.43 -14.67
C HIS A 105 4.15 6.89 -14.25
N VAL A 106 4.88 7.06 -13.16
CA VAL A 106 5.21 8.36 -12.59
C VAL A 106 6.71 8.41 -12.35
N THR A 107 7.37 9.47 -12.82
CA THR A 107 8.77 9.72 -12.54
C THR A 107 8.88 10.98 -11.68
N LEU A 108 9.54 10.83 -10.53
CA LEU A 108 10.02 11.96 -9.73
C LEU A 108 11.40 12.35 -10.27
N LEU A 109 11.55 13.61 -10.63
CA LEU A 109 12.79 14.18 -11.14
C LEU A 109 13.27 15.24 -10.16
N ALA A 110 14.44 15.05 -9.58
CA ALA A 110 15.18 16.07 -8.84
C ALA A 110 16.26 16.66 -9.76
N GLU A 111 16.27 17.98 -9.94
CA GLU A 111 17.21 18.68 -10.82
C GLU A 111 17.85 19.85 -10.07
N ASP A 112 19.16 19.95 -10.12
CA ASP A 112 19.92 21.04 -9.53
C ASP A 112 19.92 22.30 -10.43
N SER A 113 20.53 23.38 -9.93
CA SER A 113 20.61 24.65 -10.65
C SER A 113 21.51 24.62 -11.89
N PHE A 114 22.33 23.60 -12.08
CA PHE A 114 23.22 23.39 -13.21
C PHE A 114 22.71 22.35 -14.21
N GLY A 115 21.54 21.76 -13.96
CA GLY A 115 20.87 20.82 -14.84
C GLY A 115 21.27 19.35 -14.66
N ALA A 116 22.07 19.01 -13.64
CA ALA A 116 22.26 17.61 -13.30
C ALA A 116 21.04 17.07 -12.54
N SER A 117 20.67 15.82 -12.76
CA SER A 117 19.41 15.30 -12.27
C SER A 117 19.49 13.86 -11.76
N ALA A 118 18.58 13.53 -10.86
CA ALA A 118 18.29 12.17 -10.42
C ALA A 118 16.80 11.86 -10.61
N GLU A 119 16.51 10.63 -10.99
CA GLU A 119 15.16 10.16 -11.26
C GLU A 119 14.80 8.97 -10.41
N PHE A 120 13.52 8.89 -10.03
CA PHE A 120 12.92 7.72 -9.42
C PHE A 120 11.60 7.38 -10.13
N SER A 121 11.54 6.21 -10.76
CA SER A 121 10.38 5.76 -11.53
C SER A 121 9.46 4.88 -10.71
N ILE A 122 8.16 5.18 -10.73
CA ILE A 122 7.13 4.45 -10.00
C ILE A 122 6.09 3.94 -10.98
N SER A 123 5.83 2.64 -10.93
CA SER A 123 4.77 1.99 -11.70
C SER A 123 3.65 1.57 -10.77
N PHE A 124 2.45 2.14 -10.94
CA PHE A 124 1.27 1.75 -10.20
C PHE A 124 0.33 0.91 -11.06
N THR A 125 -0.19 -0.18 -10.47
CA THR A 125 -1.44 -0.79 -10.93
C THR A 125 -2.57 -0.15 -10.17
N VAL A 126 -3.26 0.82 -10.80
CA VAL A 126 -4.41 1.49 -10.19
C VAL A 126 -5.63 0.60 -10.37
N PHE A 127 -6.36 0.33 -9.29
CA PHE A 127 -7.50 -0.57 -9.28
C PHE A 127 -8.67 0.00 -8.47
N ARG A 128 -9.87 -0.45 -8.84
CA ARG A 128 -11.10 -0.18 -8.09
C ARG A 128 -11.39 -1.37 -7.17
N ASN A 129 -11.84 -1.09 -5.94
CA ASN A 129 -12.33 -2.12 -5.05
C ASN A 129 -13.48 -2.90 -5.67
N ILE A 130 -13.48 -4.20 -5.52
CA ILE A 130 -14.54 -5.09 -5.99
C ILE A 130 -15.08 -5.85 -4.78
N ALA A 131 -16.36 -5.67 -4.49
CA ALA A 131 -17.02 -6.32 -3.37
C ALA A 131 -16.74 -7.84 -3.36
N PRO A 132 -16.55 -8.44 -2.16
CA PRO A 132 -16.24 -9.85 -2.00
C PRO A 132 -17.41 -10.75 -2.39
N VAL A 133 -17.18 -12.06 -2.40
CA VAL A 133 -18.19 -13.07 -2.69
C VAL A 133 -18.43 -13.93 -1.46
N ALA A 134 -19.67 -13.97 -0.98
CA ALA A 134 -20.08 -14.88 0.07
C ALA A 134 -20.35 -16.28 -0.49
N SER A 135 -19.82 -17.29 0.18
CA SER A 135 -20.08 -18.71 -0.10
C SER A 135 -20.06 -19.48 1.21
N PHE A 136 -20.98 -20.39 1.42
CA PHE A 136 -21.02 -21.18 2.64
C PHE A 136 -21.62 -22.57 2.41
N ILE A 137 -21.34 -23.47 3.33
CA ILE A 137 -21.97 -24.78 3.46
C ILE A 137 -22.49 -24.96 4.87
N VAL A 138 -23.50 -25.84 5.01
CA VAL A 138 -24.10 -26.17 6.30
C VAL A 138 -23.94 -27.67 6.55
N LYS A 139 -23.41 -28.01 7.73
CA LYS A 139 -23.19 -29.41 8.14
C LYS A 139 -23.85 -29.68 9.49
N LYS A 140 -24.57 -30.80 9.59
CA LYS A 140 -25.05 -31.31 10.87
C LYS A 140 -23.87 -31.79 11.70
N ILE A 141 -23.78 -31.35 12.95
CA ILE A 141 -22.79 -31.81 13.92
C ILE A 141 -23.43 -32.77 14.94
N GLY A 142 -24.57 -32.38 15.50
CA GLY A 142 -25.36 -33.21 16.38
C GLY A 142 -24.68 -33.69 17.68
N VAL A 143 -23.65 -32.97 18.15
CA VAL A 143 -22.89 -33.37 19.35
C VAL A 143 -23.62 -32.98 20.62
N SER A 144 -24.02 -31.72 20.73
CA SER A 144 -24.71 -31.19 21.94
C SER A 144 -26.23 -31.19 21.78
N SER A 145 -26.73 -31.24 20.56
CA SER A 145 -28.16 -31.26 20.22
C SER A 145 -28.36 -31.90 18.84
N PRO A 146 -29.45 -32.62 18.58
CA PRO A 146 -29.78 -33.14 17.25
C PRO A 146 -29.92 -31.99 16.23
N PHE A 147 -30.17 -30.76 16.68
CA PHE A 147 -30.29 -29.57 15.84
C PHE A 147 -29.05 -28.67 15.87
N GLU A 148 -27.87 -29.20 16.22
CA GLU A 148 -26.60 -28.50 16.15
C GLU A 148 -26.00 -28.61 14.77
N TYR A 149 -25.75 -27.46 14.16
CA TYR A 149 -25.19 -27.33 12.80
C TYR A 149 -23.99 -26.37 12.79
N GLU A 150 -23.05 -26.65 11.92
CA GLU A 150 -21.95 -25.73 11.57
C GLU A 150 -22.29 -25.04 10.27
N VAL A 151 -22.18 -23.71 10.27
CA VAL A 151 -22.18 -22.89 9.05
C VAL A 151 -20.74 -22.52 8.77
N ASP A 152 -20.22 -23.00 7.65
CA ASP A 152 -18.82 -22.82 7.23
C ASP A 152 -18.77 -21.93 6.00
N ALA A 153 -18.35 -20.67 6.20
CA ALA A 153 -18.20 -19.65 5.17
C ALA A 153 -16.74 -19.44 4.74
N THR A 154 -15.83 -20.39 5.01
CA THR A 154 -14.40 -20.27 4.62
C THR A 154 -14.17 -20.25 3.13
N ALA A 155 -15.14 -20.68 2.32
CA ALA A 155 -15.08 -20.61 0.86
C ALA A 155 -15.42 -19.21 0.29
N SER A 156 -15.81 -18.27 1.15
CA SER A 156 -15.96 -16.87 0.74
C SER A 156 -14.61 -16.28 0.38
N TYR A 157 -14.57 -15.40 -0.61
CA TYR A 157 -13.33 -14.83 -1.11
C TYR A 157 -13.49 -13.38 -1.56
N ASP A 158 -12.38 -12.66 -1.55
CA ASP A 158 -12.28 -11.32 -2.09
C ASP A 158 -11.72 -11.38 -3.52
N LYS A 159 -12.40 -10.71 -4.47
CA LYS A 159 -12.05 -10.72 -5.89
C LYS A 159 -10.75 -9.98 -6.18
N ASP A 160 -10.37 -9.05 -5.33
CA ASP A 160 -9.15 -8.28 -5.44
C ASP A 160 -8.06 -8.68 -4.43
N ALA A 161 -8.09 -9.93 -3.97
CA ALA A 161 -7.10 -10.52 -3.07
C ALA A 161 -5.65 -10.33 -3.55
N LYS A 162 -5.41 -10.25 -4.88
CA LYS A 162 -4.10 -9.93 -5.47
C LYS A 162 -3.58 -8.52 -5.11
N PHE A 163 -4.47 -7.63 -4.68
CA PHE A 163 -4.17 -6.28 -4.21
C PHE A 163 -4.35 -6.13 -2.68
N ASN A 164 -4.19 -7.22 -1.92
CA ASN A 164 -4.41 -7.30 -0.47
C ASN A 164 -5.88 -7.16 -0.04
N GLY A 165 -6.83 -7.34 -0.94
CA GLY A 165 -8.23 -7.51 -0.59
C GLY A 165 -8.41 -8.75 0.29
N LYS A 166 -9.17 -8.63 1.37
CA LYS A 166 -9.45 -9.73 2.32
C LYS A 166 -10.76 -9.52 3.03
N ILE A 167 -11.42 -10.62 3.36
CA ILE A 167 -12.61 -10.59 4.20
C ILE A 167 -12.20 -10.30 5.65
N VAL A 168 -12.88 -9.35 6.26
CA VAL A 168 -12.65 -8.93 7.66
C VAL A 168 -13.83 -9.18 8.58
N GLU A 169 -15.03 -9.37 8.02
CA GLU A 169 -16.25 -9.56 8.81
C GLU A 169 -17.22 -10.50 8.08
N TYR A 170 -17.93 -11.30 8.84
CA TYR A 170 -18.98 -12.21 8.39
C TYR A 170 -20.28 -11.85 9.10
N GLU A 171 -21.36 -11.69 8.38
CA GLU A 171 -22.70 -11.53 8.93
C GLU A 171 -23.53 -12.77 8.61
N TYR A 172 -24.06 -13.38 9.66
CA TYR A 172 -24.90 -14.56 9.57
C TYR A 172 -26.35 -14.21 9.97
N THR A 173 -27.31 -14.66 9.17
CA THR A 173 -28.72 -14.64 9.56
C THR A 173 -29.22 -16.08 9.66
N LEU A 174 -29.56 -16.48 10.86
CA LEU A 174 -30.01 -17.82 11.22
C LEU A 174 -31.40 -17.73 11.87
N ASN A 175 -32.42 -18.31 11.22
CA ASN A 175 -33.78 -18.27 11.72
C ASN A 175 -34.23 -16.85 12.20
N ASN A 176 -34.01 -15.82 11.38
CA ASN A 176 -34.29 -14.40 11.62
C ASN A 176 -33.41 -13.70 12.68
N TYR A 177 -32.44 -14.39 13.26
CA TYR A 177 -31.45 -13.79 14.13
C TYR A 177 -30.18 -13.43 13.31
N THR A 178 -29.81 -12.15 13.31
CA THR A 178 -28.66 -11.65 12.55
C THR A 178 -27.59 -11.15 13.50
N PHE A 179 -26.34 -11.52 13.24
CA PHE A 179 -25.16 -11.05 13.97
C PHE A 179 -23.92 -11.04 13.09
N SER A 180 -22.95 -10.20 13.46
CA SER A 180 -21.65 -10.11 12.79
C SER A 180 -20.54 -10.66 13.68
N THR A 181 -19.51 -11.22 13.04
CA THR A 181 -18.33 -11.79 13.69
C THR A 181 -17.14 -11.83 12.72
N THR A 182 -15.93 -11.98 13.24
CA THR A 182 -14.73 -12.25 12.43
C THR A 182 -14.52 -13.75 12.13
N LEU A 183 -15.36 -14.61 12.68
CA LEU A 183 -15.26 -16.06 12.51
C LEU A 183 -15.92 -16.50 11.20
N SER A 184 -15.16 -17.14 10.33
CA SER A 184 -15.65 -17.75 9.09
C SER A 184 -16.45 -19.03 9.31
N LYS A 185 -16.39 -19.63 10.51
CA LYS A 185 -17.14 -20.81 10.91
C LYS A 185 -17.83 -20.56 12.24
N ILE A 186 -19.09 -20.91 12.29
CA ILE A 186 -19.89 -20.81 13.52
C ILE A 186 -20.67 -22.10 13.76
N ARG A 187 -20.98 -22.38 15.01
CA ARG A 187 -21.91 -23.41 15.41
C ARG A 187 -23.17 -22.78 15.95
N TYR A 188 -24.30 -23.34 15.59
CA TYR A 188 -25.62 -22.85 16.02
C TYR A 188 -26.56 -24.02 16.31
N ILE A 189 -27.30 -23.89 17.39
CA ILE A 189 -28.33 -24.87 17.80
C ILE A 189 -29.68 -24.25 17.47
N PHE A 190 -30.40 -24.87 16.54
CA PHE A 190 -31.75 -24.45 16.20
C PHE A 190 -32.74 -25.00 17.21
N GLY A 191 -33.80 -24.25 17.49
CA GLY A 191 -34.80 -24.64 18.50
C GLY A 191 -35.76 -25.72 18.06
N SER A 192 -35.82 -26.11 16.78
CA SER A 192 -36.75 -27.11 16.24
C SER A 192 -36.33 -27.60 14.87
N ALA A 193 -36.80 -28.81 14.51
CA ALA A 193 -36.73 -29.33 13.16
C ALA A 193 -37.48 -28.47 12.12
N GLY A 194 -37.36 -28.85 10.85
CA GLY A 194 -38.05 -28.25 9.73
C GLY A 194 -37.14 -27.37 8.88
N GLN A 195 -37.71 -26.76 7.87
CA GLN A 195 -36.95 -25.91 6.92
C GLN A 195 -36.52 -24.60 7.58
N LYS A 196 -35.24 -24.24 7.46
CA LYS A 196 -34.64 -23.00 7.95
C LYS A 196 -33.95 -22.29 6.80
N LEU A 197 -34.12 -20.96 6.75
CA LEU A 197 -33.38 -20.11 5.84
C LEU A 197 -32.13 -19.61 6.53
N ILE A 198 -30.98 -19.88 5.94
CA ILE A 198 -29.68 -19.41 6.38
C ILE A 198 -29.16 -18.42 5.35
N LYS A 199 -28.68 -17.28 5.81
CA LYS A 199 -28.07 -16.24 4.95
C LYS A 199 -26.71 -15.87 5.49
N VAL A 200 -25.77 -15.59 4.57
CA VAL A 200 -24.44 -15.12 4.89
C VAL A 200 -24.07 -14.00 3.93
N ARG A 201 -23.47 -12.95 4.43
CA ARG A 201 -22.72 -11.98 3.64
C ARG A 201 -21.39 -11.68 4.32
N VAL A 202 -20.44 -11.22 3.54
CA VAL A 202 -19.07 -10.96 4.02
C VAL A 202 -18.63 -9.56 3.63
N LYS A 203 -17.80 -8.95 4.44
CA LYS A 203 -17.29 -7.59 4.26
C LYS A 203 -15.79 -7.64 4.05
N ASP A 204 -15.31 -6.86 3.09
CA ASP A 204 -13.89 -6.71 2.83
C ASP A 204 -13.23 -5.64 3.73
N ASN A 205 -11.91 -5.56 3.65
CA ASN A 205 -11.11 -4.55 4.37
C ASN A 205 -11.26 -3.14 3.80
N SER A 206 -11.98 -2.96 2.70
CA SER A 206 -12.34 -1.67 2.10
C SER A 206 -13.70 -1.16 2.59
N GLY A 207 -14.46 -2.02 3.28
CA GLY A 207 -15.76 -1.70 3.85
C GLY A 207 -16.95 -2.11 2.99
N ASP A 208 -16.73 -2.76 1.84
CA ASP A 208 -17.81 -3.20 0.95
C ASP A 208 -18.33 -4.58 1.36
N TRP A 209 -19.66 -4.73 1.31
CA TRP A 209 -20.33 -5.99 1.56
C TRP A 209 -20.58 -6.76 0.28
N SER A 210 -20.50 -8.10 0.37
CA SER A 210 -20.97 -8.99 -0.69
C SER A 210 -22.48 -8.94 -0.84
N ASP A 211 -22.97 -9.45 -1.97
CA ASP A 211 -24.35 -9.94 -2.05
C ASP A 211 -24.59 -11.01 -0.99
N ILE A 212 -25.87 -11.16 -0.60
CA ILE A 212 -26.29 -12.18 0.38
C ILE A 212 -26.34 -13.55 -0.31
N ALA A 213 -25.50 -14.47 0.14
CA ALA A 213 -25.67 -15.88 -0.16
C ALA A 213 -26.78 -16.46 0.75
N SER A 214 -27.70 -17.23 0.21
CA SER A 214 -28.80 -17.83 0.97
C SER A 214 -29.06 -19.28 0.59
N GLN A 215 -29.42 -20.08 1.58
CA GLN A 215 -29.75 -21.51 1.40
C GLN A 215 -30.85 -21.93 2.36
N TYR A 216 -31.81 -22.73 1.86
CA TYR A 216 -32.73 -23.47 2.71
C TYR A 216 -32.11 -24.81 3.15
N VAL A 217 -32.16 -25.10 4.42
CA VAL A 217 -31.69 -26.34 5.02
C VAL A 217 -32.84 -27.02 5.75
N VAL A 218 -33.04 -28.28 5.50
CA VAL A 218 -34.03 -29.07 6.26
C VAL A 218 -33.32 -29.71 7.47
N LEU A 219 -33.79 -29.37 8.65
CA LEU A 219 -33.27 -29.90 9.91
C LEU A 219 -34.14 -31.10 10.33
N ASP A 220 -33.51 -32.23 10.49
CA ASP A 220 -34.09 -33.53 10.86
C ASP A 220 -33.50 -34.06 12.18
#